data_04e63ed79d21e8f57b7c3373123e9e7c
#
_entry.id   04e63ed79d21e8f57b7c3373123e9e7c
#
_cell.length_a   1.000
_cell.length_b   1.000
_cell.length_c   1.000
_cell.angle_alpha   90.00
_cell.angle_beta   90.00
_cell.angle_gamma   90.00
#
_symmetry.space_group_name_H-M   'P 1'
#
loop_
_entity.id
_entity.type
_entity.pdbx_description
1 polymer ?
#
loop_
_entity_poly.entity_id
_entity_poly.type
_entity_poly.pdbx_seq_one_letter_code
_entity_poly.pdbx_strand_id
1 'polypeptide(L)'
;MIIKPKQISEQWQEAIHMSDKFYGTHHTPSAAYIPNPTVIEQTARGERQYDIFSRMLLDRIVFLGTEINDTVANLIIAQFLFLDMQDSRKPIMLYINSPGGSVYAGLGIYDMMQHVSCGVETYCVGLAASMLSLIHISE
;
A
#
# COMPACT_ATOMS: atom_id res chain seq x y z
N MET A 1 -13.58 -21.91 7.58
CA MET A 1 -12.89 -23.04 6.92
C MET A 1 -11.40 -22.79 7.08
N ILE A 2 -10.71 -23.59 7.91
CA ILE A 2 -9.27 -23.41 8.17
C ILE A 2 -8.54 -24.16 7.05
N ILE A 3 -7.86 -23.43 6.18
CA ILE A 3 -7.05 -24.01 5.10
C ILE A 3 -5.73 -24.49 5.72
N LYS A 4 -5.40 -25.77 5.54
CA LYS A 4 -4.16 -26.35 6.09
C LYS A 4 -2.95 -25.81 5.31
N PRO A 5 -1.78 -25.56 5.96
CA PRO A 5 -0.60 -24.97 5.32
C PRO A 5 -0.10 -25.71 4.07
N LYS A 6 -0.27 -27.04 4.01
CA LYS A 6 0.15 -27.86 2.87
C LYS A 6 -0.73 -27.62 1.61
N GLN A 7 -2.00 -27.31 1.78
CA GLN A 7 -2.89 -26.97 0.65
C GLN A 7 -2.58 -25.61 0.05
N ILE A 8 -2.08 -24.68 0.88
CA ILE A 8 -1.68 -23.34 0.42
C ILE A 8 -0.47 -23.45 -0.51
N SER A 9 0.54 -24.29 -0.18
CA SER A 9 1.75 -24.43 -1.00
C SER A 9 1.48 -25.03 -2.38
N GLU A 10 0.58 -25.99 -2.50
CA GLU A 10 0.20 -26.60 -3.78
C GLU A 10 -0.59 -25.62 -4.67
N GLN A 11 -1.53 -24.88 -4.10
CA GLN A 11 -2.28 -23.87 -4.83
C GLN A 11 -1.41 -22.71 -5.33
N TRP A 12 -0.38 -22.33 -4.57
CA TRP A 12 0.57 -21.31 -5.02
C TRP A 12 1.46 -21.80 -6.17
N GLN A 13 1.87 -23.05 -6.17
CA GLN A 13 2.64 -23.63 -7.27
C GLN A 13 1.81 -23.73 -8.56
N GLU A 14 0.54 -24.10 -8.47
CA GLU A 14 -0.37 -24.07 -9.62
C GLU A 14 -0.63 -22.64 -10.13
N ALA A 15 -0.79 -21.67 -9.22
CA ALA A 15 -0.97 -20.28 -9.59
C ALA A 15 0.26 -19.68 -10.27
N ILE A 16 1.47 -20.00 -9.80
CA ILE A 16 2.73 -19.60 -10.44
C ILE A 16 2.85 -20.24 -11.83
N HIS A 17 2.56 -21.54 -11.97
CA HIS A 17 2.62 -22.23 -13.25
C HIS A 17 1.58 -21.72 -14.26
N MET A 18 0.40 -21.37 -13.81
CA MET A 18 -0.61 -20.70 -14.65
C MET A 18 -0.18 -19.31 -15.06
N SER A 19 0.43 -18.54 -14.16
CA SER A 19 0.99 -17.23 -14.46
C SER A 19 2.02 -17.29 -15.58
N ASP A 20 2.98 -18.22 -15.50
CA ASP A 20 4.01 -18.39 -16.53
C ASP A 20 3.42 -18.81 -17.90
N LYS A 21 2.34 -19.56 -17.89
CA LYS A 21 1.66 -20.02 -19.12
C LYS A 21 0.86 -18.91 -19.80
N PHE A 22 0.30 -17.97 -19.04
CA PHE A 22 -0.53 -16.88 -19.57
C PHE A 22 0.26 -15.61 -19.88
N TYR A 23 1.33 -15.33 -19.15
CA TYR A 23 2.07 -14.08 -19.27
C TYR A 23 3.41 -14.18 -19.99
N GLY A 24 3.82 -15.38 -20.46
CA GLY A 24 5.02 -15.60 -21.26
C GLY A 24 6.26 -14.87 -20.71
N THR A 25 7.38 -15.52 -20.58
CA THR A 25 8.60 -15.06 -19.90
C THR A 25 9.26 -13.78 -20.46
N HIS A 26 8.64 -13.05 -21.39
CA HIS A 26 9.24 -11.89 -22.07
C HIS A 26 8.27 -10.75 -22.37
N HIS A 27 7.19 -10.58 -21.62
CA HIS A 27 6.47 -9.33 -21.64
C HIS A 27 6.93 -8.48 -20.47
N THR A 28 7.82 -7.51 -20.75
CA THR A 28 7.78 -6.26 -19.98
C THR A 28 6.35 -5.73 -20.16
N PRO A 29 5.52 -5.69 -19.12
CA PRO A 29 4.22 -5.09 -19.27
C PRO A 29 4.50 -3.62 -19.62
N SER A 30 4.13 -3.20 -20.84
CA SER A 30 3.86 -1.80 -21.06
C SER A 30 2.94 -1.42 -19.91
N ALA A 31 3.29 -0.37 -19.17
CA ALA A 31 2.55 0.04 -17.98
C ALA A 31 1.05 0.01 -18.30
N ALA A 32 0.42 -1.11 -17.99
CA ALA A 32 -1.01 -1.26 -18.22
C ALA A 32 -1.64 -0.23 -17.29
N TYR A 33 -2.23 0.80 -17.86
CA TYR A 33 -3.03 1.75 -17.11
C TYR A 33 -4.17 0.97 -16.45
N ILE A 34 -3.99 0.67 -15.17
CA ILE A 34 -5.08 0.14 -14.35
C ILE A 34 -5.91 1.37 -13.93
N PRO A 35 -7.12 1.54 -14.47
CA PRO A 35 -7.93 2.67 -14.09
C PRO A 35 -8.22 2.59 -12.60
N ASN A 36 -8.02 3.70 -11.91
CA ASN A 36 -8.34 3.82 -10.50
C ASN A 36 -9.85 3.59 -10.32
N PRO A 37 -10.30 2.53 -9.61
CA PRO A 37 -11.71 2.26 -9.47
C PRO A 37 -12.40 3.39 -8.72
N THR A 38 -13.55 3.77 -9.22
CA THR A 38 -14.39 4.81 -8.63
C THR A 38 -15.42 4.21 -7.70
N VAL A 39 -15.56 4.79 -6.52
CA VAL A 39 -16.56 4.44 -5.51
C VAL A 39 -17.59 5.56 -5.40
N ILE A 40 -18.86 5.20 -5.40
CA ILE A 40 -19.98 6.14 -5.22
C ILE A 40 -20.57 5.91 -3.84
N GLU A 41 -20.57 6.94 -3.01
CA GLU A 41 -21.20 6.93 -1.68
C GLU A 41 -22.47 7.77 -1.70
N GLN A 42 -23.57 7.21 -1.17
CA GLN A 42 -24.79 7.94 -0.91
C GLN A 42 -24.69 8.64 0.44
N THR A 43 -24.76 9.96 0.45
CA THR A 43 -24.77 10.77 1.67
C THR A 43 -26.09 11.51 1.81
N ALA A 44 -26.41 12.03 3.00
CA ALA A 44 -27.59 12.86 3.23
C ALA A 44 -27.63 14.13 2.34
N ARG A 45 -26.50 14.50 1.72
CA ARG A 45 -26.34 15.67 0.83
C ARG A 45 -26.28 15.30 -0.65
N GLY A 46 -26.54 14.02 -1.00
CA GLY A 46 -26.46 13.48 -2.34
C GLY A 46 -25.32 12.49 -2.56
N GLU A 47 -25.12 12.09 -3.79
CA GLU A 47 -24.05 11.16 -4.18
C GLU A 47 -22.69 11.88 -4.24
N ARG A 48 -21.66 11.23 -3.69
CA ARG A 48 -20.27 11.63 -3.82
C ARG A 48 -19.46 10.54 -4.49
N GLN A 49 -18.68 10.93 -5.47
CA GLN A 49 -17.78 10.07 -6.19
C GLN A 49 -16.35 10.27 -5.69
N TYR A 50 -15.66 9.17 -5.40
CA TYR A 50 -14.25 9.13 -4.99
C TYR A 50 -13.49 8.12 -5.83
N ASP A 51 -12.21 8.36 -6.09
CA ASP A 51 -11.32 7.25 -6.41
C ASP A 51 -11.05 6.43 -5.13
N ILE A 52 -10.68 5.16 -5.31
CA ILE A 52 -10.56 4.24 -4.16
C ILE A 52 -9.51 4.71 -3.12
N PHE A 53 -8.39 5.28 -3.57
CA PHE A 53 -7.34 5.74 -2.64
C PHE A 53 -7.78 6.97 -1.86
N SER A 54 -8.43 7.94 -2.51
CA SER A 54 -9.02 9.10 -1.83
C SER A 54 -10.08 8.68 -0.82
N ARG A 55 -10.88 7.66 -1.14
CA ARG A 55 -11.88 7.13 -0.22
C ARG A 55 -11.23 6.48 1.00
N MET A 56 -10.18 5.66 0.79
CA MET A 56 -9.44 5.02 1.87
C MET A 56 -8.76 6.06 2.77
N LEU A 57 -8.24 7.15 2.20
CA LEU A 57 -7.60 8.22 2.96
C LEU A 57 -8.55 8.88 3.97
N LEU A 58 -9.85 8.97 3.67
CA LEU A 58 -10.85 9.45 4.64
C LEU A 58 -10.93 8.58 5.90
N ASP A 59 -10.65 7.29 5.78
CA ASP A 59 -10.58 6.34 6.90
C ASP A 59 -9.15 6.19 7.44
N ARG A 60 -8.24 7.12 7.08
CA ARG A 60 -6.84 7.16 7.50
C ARG A 60 -6.01 5.98 7.03
N ILE A 61 -6.42 5.35 5.91
CA ILE A 61 -5.73 4.23 5.29
C ILE A 61 -4.86 4.77 4.16
N VAL A 62 -3.56 4.49 4.24
CA VAL A 62 -2.56 4.78 3.22
C VAL A 62 -2.06 3.46 2.64
N PHE A 63 -1.96 3.36 1.32
CA PHE A 63 -1.54 2.14 0.66
C PHE A 63 -0.25 2.34 -0.14
N LEU A 64 0.79 1.59 0.22
CA LEU A 64 2.08 1.55 -0.45
C LEU A 64 2.21 0.21 -1.21
N GLY A 65 1.79 0.21 -2.47
CA GLY A 65 1.69 -0.98 -3.32
C GLY A 65 2.65 -1.01 -4.51
N THR A 66 3.66 -0.13 -4.55
CA THR A 66 4.61 -0.02 -5.66
C THR A 66 6.05 0.04 -5.16
N GLU A 67 7.01 -0.01 -6.08
CA GLU A 67 8.41 0.30 -5.77
C GLU A 67 8.55 1.73 -5.22
N ILE A 68 9.42 1.91 -4.23
CA ILE A 68 9.70 3.20 -3.61
C ILE A 68 10.68 4.00 -4.46
N ASN A 69 10.23 5.16 -4.90
CA ASN A 69 11.04 6.23 -5.48
C ASN A 69 10.67 7.57 -4.83
N ASP A 70 11.33 8.64 -5.20
CA ASP A 70 11.12 9.96 -4.61
C ASP A 70 9.68 10.46 -4.77
N THR A 71 9.05 10.18 -5.91
CA THR A 71 7.65 10.57 -6.17
C THR A 71 6.69 9.85 -5.23
N VAL A 72 6.85 8.54 -5.08
CA VAL A 72 6.04 7.72 -4.17
C VAL A 72 6.26 8.15 -2.72
N ALA A 73 7.52 8.33 -2.31
CA ALA A 73 7.84 8.77 -0.96
C ALA A 73 7.21 10.13 -0.62
N ASN A 74 7.35 11.11 -1.51
CA ASN A 74 6.77 12.44 -1.33
C ASN A 74 5.24 12.38 -1.22
N LEU A 75 4.58 11.49 -1.99
CA LEU A 75 3.14 11.31 -1.90
C LEU A 75 2.71 10.71 -0.53
N ILE A 76 3.42 9.69 -0.04
CA ILE A 76 3.16 9.09 1.27
C ILE A 76 3.39 10.11 2.39
N ILE A 77 4.49 10.85 2.33
CA ILE A 77 4.83 11.92 3.28
C ILE A 77 3.73 12.99 3.33
N ALA A 78 3.26 13.44 2.16
CA ALA A 78 2.18 14.43 2.08
C ALA A 78 0.86 13.91 2.69
N GLN A 79 0.54 12.63 2.48
CA GLN A 79 -0.64 12.00 3.09
C GLN A 79 -0.51 11.91 4.61
N PHE A 80 0.66 11.56 5.14
CA PHE A 80 0.90 11.52 6.59
C PHE A 80 0.75 12.88 7.23
N LEU A 81 1.34 13.92 6.65
CA LEU A 81 1.19 15.30 7.12
C LEU A 81 -0.28 15.73 7.11
N PHE A 82 -1.00 15.45 6.04
CA PHE A 82 -2.41 15.78 5.92
C PHE A 82 -3.25 15.11 7.01
N LEU A 83 -3.03 13.82 7.25
CA LEU A 83 -3.76 13.05 8.26
C LEU A 83 -3.42 13.48 9.69
N ASP A 84 -2.15 13.78 9.98
CA ASP A 84 -1.73 14.28 11.28
C ASP A 84 -2.37 15.65 11.59
N MET A 85 -2.42 16.55 10.60
CA MET A 85 -3.10 17.85 10.72
C MET A 85 -4.61 17.73 10.93
N GLN A 86 -5.25 16.69 10.39
CA GLN A 86 -6.69 16.47 10.58
C GLN A 86 -7.03 16.02 12.00
N ASP A 87 -6.35 15.03 12.52
CA ASP A 87 -6.54 14.52 13.89
C ASP A 87 -5.29 13.75 14.35
N SER A 88 -4.45 14.37 15.15
CA SER A 88 -3.21 13.79 15.69
C SER A 88 -3.44 12.73 16.78
N ARG A 89 -4.68 12.45 17.17
CA ARG A 89 -5.01 11.46 18.21
C ARG A 89 -5.36 10.09 17.64
N LYS A 90 -5.63 10.01 16.33
CA LYS A 90 -6.02 8.78 15.66
C LYS A 90 -4.85 8.24 14.84
N PRO A 91 -4.56 6.94 14.90
CA PRO A 91 -3.47 6.37 14.13
C PRO A 91 -3.72 6.44 12.61
N ILE A 92 -2.63 6.38 11.86
CA ILE A 92 -2.63 6.16 10.41
C ILE A 92 -2.38 4.67 10.19
N MET A 93 -3.14 4.05 9.29
CA MET A 93 -2.94 2.66 8.89
C MET A 93 -2.19 2.62 7.56
N LEU A 94 -0.94 2.17 7.58
CA LEU A 94 -0.11 2.01 6.38
C LEU A 94 -0.09 0.55 5.93
N TYR A 95 -0.77 0.26 4.82
CA TYR A 95 -0.74 -1.06 4.19
C TYR A 95 0.39 -1.14 3.18
N ILE A 96 1.23 -2.18 3.29
CA ILE A 96 2.46 -2.35 2.52
C ILE A 96 2.38 -3.62 1.67
N ASN A 97 2.58 -3.47 0.36
CA ASN A 97 2.81 -4.55 -0.58
C ASN A 97 3.81 -4.08 -1.64
N SER A 98 5.11 -4.11 -1.31
CA SER A 98 6.13 -3.50 -2.15
C SER A 98 7.47 -4.24 -2.03
N PRO A 99 8.23 -4.33 -3.13
CA PRO A 99 9.57 -4.91 -3.12
C PRO A 99 10.63 -4.01 -2.45
N GLY A 100 10.28 -2.80 -2.03
CA GLY A 100 11.21 -1.78 -1.58
C GLY A 100 11.57 -0.81 -2.70
N GLY A 101 12.81 -0.34 -2.75
CA GLY A 101 13.30 0.60 -3.76
C GLY A 101 14.39 1.51 -3.23
N SER A 102 14.35 2.80 -3.55
CA SER A 102 15.33 3.79 -3.12
C SER A 102 15.43 3.87 -1.59
N VAL A 103 16.63 3.66 -1.06
CA VAL A 103 16.91 3.73 0.39
C VAL A 103 16.64 5.13 0.94
N TYR A 104 17.07 6.16 0.24
CA TYR A 104 16.85 7.55 0.69
C TYR A 104 15.37 7.94 0.69
N ALA A 105 14.64 7.54 -0.33
CA ALA A 105 13.20 7.76 -0.39
C ALA A 105 12.46 7.00 0.74
N GLY A 106 12.87 5.77 1.02
CA GLY A 106 12.33 4.98 2.12
C GLY A 106 12.66 5.56 3.49
N LEU A 107 13.87 6.09 3.69
CA LEU A 107 14.25 6.81 4.91
C LEU A 107 13.37 8.06 5.11
N GLY A 108 13.01 8.77 4.04
CA GLY A 108 12.09 9.91 4.14
C GLY A 108 10.70 9.51 4.66
N ILE A 109 10.18 8.35 4.24
CA ILE A 109 8.93 7.80 4.78
C ILE A 109 9.10 7.46 6.27
N TYR A 110 10.19 6.77 6.61
CA TYR A 110 10.49 6.38 7.99
C TYR A 110 10.61 7.61 8.91
N ASP A 111 11.37 8.62 8.51
CA ASP A 111 11.53 9.86 9.26
C ASP A 111 10.18 10.55 9.48
N MET A 112 9.30 10.53 8.47
CA MET A 112 7.96 11.09 8.60
C MET A 112 7.10 10.29 9.57
N MET A 113 7.19 8.95 9.59
CA MET A 113 6.49 8.13 10.60
C MET A 113 6.92 8.50 12.03
N GLN A 114 8.19 8.83 12.23
CA GLN A 114 8.69 9.29 13.54
C GLN A 114 8.30 10.74 13.86
N HIS A 115 8.03 11.55 12.85
CA HIS A 115 7.74 12.97 12.99
C HIS A 115 6.27 13.25 13.32
N VAL A 116 5.33 12.53 12.71
CA VAL A 116 3.90 12.73 12.95
C VAL A 116 3.51 12.43 14.39
N SER A 117 2.60 13.23 14.94
CA SER A 117 2.16 13.08 16.33
C SER A 117 1.20 11.92 16.52
N CYS A 118 0.47 11.55 15.47
CA CYS A 118 -0.38 10.37 15.47
C CYS A 118 0.49 9.11 15.25
N GLY A 119 0.14 7.99 15.91
CA GLY A 119 0.79 6.70 15.65
C GLY A 119 0.60 6.27 14.20
N VAL A 120 1.57 5.52 13.66
CA VAL A 120 1.45 4.86 12.35
C VAL A 120 1.47 3.36 12.57
N GLU A 121 0.39 2.69 12.27
CA GLU A 121 0.29 1.23 12.32
C GLU A 121 0.59 0.65 10.94
N THR A 122 1.52 -0.31 10.84
CA THR A 122 1.91 -0.91 9.57
C THR A 122 1.35 -2.32 9.39
N TYR A 123 0.82 -2.59 8.20
CA TYR A 123 0.25 -3.89 7.84
C TYR A 123 0.93 -4.43 6.57
N CYS A 124 1.71 -5.51 6.69
CA CYS A 124 2.28 -6.18 5.53
C CYS A 124 1.22 -7.04 4.85
N VAL A 125 0.92 -6.71 3.59
CA VAL A 125 -0.02 -7.46 2.75
C VAL A 125 0.74 -7.99 1.54
N GLY A 126 1.20 -9.21 1.61
CA GLY A 126 2.02 -9.83 0.56
C GLY A 126 3.52 -9.65 0.80
N LEU A 127 4.08 -8.48 0.49
CA LEU A 127 5.53 -8.27 0.57
C LEU A 127 5.88 -6.91 1.18
N ALA A 128 6.78 -6.93 2.17
CA ALA A 128 7.49 -5.76 2.67
C ALA A 128 8.99 -6.05 2.65
N ALA A 129 9.64 -5.87 1.49
CA ALA A 129 11.03 -6.26 1.30
C ALA A 129 11.99 -5.07 1.38
N SER A 130 13.29 -5.39 1.55
CA SER A 130 14.37 -4.40 1.57
C SER A 130 14.11 -3.29 2.61
N MET A 131 14.16 -2.03 2.23
CA MET A 131 13.94 -0.87 3.10
C MET A 131 12.60 -0.90 3.84
N LEU A 132 11.57 -1.52 3.25
CA LEU A 132 10.25 -1.64 3.88
C LEU A 132 10.18 -2.62 5.05
N SER A 133 11.11 -3.56 5.15
CA SER A 133 11.22 -4.40 6.34
C SER A 133 11.62 -3.57 7.56
N LEU A 134 12.50 -2.58 7.39
CA LEU A 134 12.85 -1.65 8.45
C LEU A 134 11.64 -0.81 8.88
N ILE A 135 10.90 -0.27 7.93
CA ILE A 135 9.69 0.52 8.19
C ILE A 135 8.65 -0.29 8.96
N HIS A 136 8.46 -1.57 8.60
CA HIS A 136 7.47 -2.44 9.24
C HIS A 136 7.90 -2.95 10.63
N ILE A 137 9.20 -3.12 10.89
CA ILE A 137 9.71 -3.66 12.17
C ILE A 137 9.88 -2.56 13.23
N SER A 138 9.96 -1.31 12.84
CA SER A 138 10.32 -0.18 13.71
C SER A 138 9.14 0.49 14.42
N GLU A 139 7.98 -0.12 14.42
CA GLU A 139 6.80 0.32 15.20
C GLU A 139 6.93 0.06 16.68
#